data_77c58533a4ef9d54e8dfcad4648c952e
#
_entry.id   77c58533a4ef9d54e8dfcad4648c952e
#
_cell.length_a   1.000
_cell.length_b   1.000
_cell.length_c   1.000
_cell.angle_alpha   90.00
_cell.angle_beta   90.00
_cell.angle_gamma   90.00
#
_symmetry.space_group_name_H-M   'P 1'
#
loop_
_entity.id
_entity.type
_entity.pdbx_description
1 polymer ?
#
loop_
_entity_poly.entity_id
_entity_poly.type
_entity_poly.pdbx_seq_one_letter_code
_entity_poly.pdbx_strand_id
1 'polypeptide(L)'
;MKSLWMDETEIQDFPMLMQDITVDVAVVGGGMAGILTAYLLKEQGVHVAVLEADRIGGGQTGKTTAKITSQHGVIYQKLLSKHGRDAAEKYSLENQKAIDRYEKIVQDRQIACGFVRCPAYLYTLEAPELLKEEAECAAGLSIEASFTKETELPFQVAGAVRFENQARFHPLLFLEAAARDLAVYEHSRVLQAEGDRLVTENGSVRAKKIVFACHYPFLNMPGYYFMRMHQERSYVVGLEQVPELEGMYLGVDRDQAWSFRSAGEYLLFGGGGHRTGENRTGGKYELLRRKAAEFYPGSRVRYQWSAQDCMPMDQIPYIGRFSAETPDWYAATGFGKWGMSSSMAAAGMITESILGEEDDGKVFGIFSPQRFTPRASAGNFCKDSVHAVKDLSRRIFTPGRSDLEELPVGHGGIVEYDGEKVGAYRDEEGEIYLVSAKCPHLGCQLEWNPDEKCFECPCHGSRFDHMGHCVDGPAQTGIALAQEEDSH
;
A
#
# COMPACT_ATOMS: atom_id res chain seq x y z
N MET A 1 -0.75 -15.95 -4.41
CA MET A 1 0.70 -16.26 -4.27
C MET A 1 1.20 -15.66 -2.97
N LYS A 2 2.01 -16.39 -2.19
CA LYS A 2 2.61 -15.90 -0.95
C LYS A 2 3.88 -15.10 -1.28
N SER A 3 4.12 -14.01 -0.54
CA SER A 3 5.41 -13.31 -0.57
C SER A 3 6.45 -14.10 0.23
N LEU A 4 7.73 -13.76 0.06
CA LEU A 4 8.84 -14.27 0.89
C LEU A 4 8.48 -14.15 2.40
N TRP A 5 8.00 -12.99 2.82
CA TRP A 5 7.69 -12.69 4.22
C TRP A 5 6.60 -13.59 4.80
N MET A 6 5.54 -13.84 4.02
CA MET A 6 4.42 -14.70 4.41
C MET A 6 4.77 -16.19 4.40
N ASP A 7 5.81 -16.59 3.66
CA ASP A 7 6.29 -17.97 3.62
C ASP A 7 7.24 -18.27 4.79
N GLU A 8 8.04 -17.29 5.20
CA GLU A 8 9.04 -17.43 6.27
C GLU A 8 8.52 -17.14 7.68
N THR A 9 7.28 -16.60 7.82
CA THR A 9 6.77 -16.16 9.12
C THR A 9 5.42 -16.78 9.45
N GLU A 10 5.35 -17.44 10.58
CA GLU A 10 4.09 -17.78 11.23
C GLU A 10 3.77 -16.72 12.30
N ILE A 11 2.75 -15.93 12.04
CA ILE A 11 2.22 -14.97 13.03
C ILE A 11 1.22 -15.70 13.91
N GLN A 12 1.28 -15.50 15.23
CA GLN A 12 0.30 -16.07 16.16
C GLN A 12 -1.13 -15.68 15.79
N ASP A 13 -2.10 -16.55 16.11
CA ASP A 13 -3.52 -16.22 15.93
C ASP A 13 -4.00 -15.29 17.04
N PHE A 14 -4.84 -14.34 16.66
CA PHE A 14 -5.54 -13.47 17.60
C PHE A 14 -7.05 -13.77 17.59
N PRO A 15 -7.75 -13.59 18.71
CA PRO A 15 -9.17 -13.91 18.79
C PRO A 15 -10.02 -12.99 17.90
N MET A 16 -11.18 -13.48 17.49
CA MET A 16 -12.25 -12.66 16.93
C MET A 16 -12.94 -11.86 18.03
N LEU A 17 -13.44 -10.66 17.72
CA LEU A 17 -14.28 -9.88 18.61
C LEU A 17 -15.68 -10.51 18.71
N MET A 18 -15.98 -11.11 19.87
CA MET A 18 -17.25 -11.82 20.11
C MET A 18 -18.16 -11.12 21.14
N GLN A 19 -17.82 -9.88 21.52
CA GLN A 19 -18.57 -9.12 22.54
C GLN A 19 -18.36 -7.62 22.38
N ASP A 20 -19.20 -6.84 23.04
CA ASP A 20 -19.02 -5.40 23.10
C ASP A 20 -17.91 -5.04 24.10
N ILE A 21 -16.98 -4.18 23.66
CA ILE A 21 -15.88 -3.69 24.49
C ILE A 21 -15.82 -2.15 24.50
N THR A 22 -15.14 -1.61 25.50
CA THR A 22 -14.86 -0.17 25.58
C THR A 22 -13.35 0.04 25.79
N VAL A 23 -12.77 0.95 25.01
CA VAL A 23 -11.35 1.29 25.05
C VAL A 23 -11.15 2.82 24.96
N ASP A 24 -9.95 3.32 25.22
CA ASP A 24 -9.65 4.73 24.97
C ASP A 24 -9.48 4.99 23.48
N VAL A 25 -8.77 4.09 22.78
CA VAL A 25 -8.51 4.20 21.33
C VAL A 25 -8.83 2.88 20.64
N ALA A 26 -9.60 2.93 19.57
CA ALA A 26 -9.79 1.82 18.64
C ALA A 26 -9.02 2.07 17.35
N VAL A 27 -8.24 1.10 16.91
CA VAL A 27 -7.47 1.15 15.67
C VAL A 27 -8.08 0.17 14.66
N VAL A 28 -8.45 0.64 13.49
CA VAL A 28 -9.01 -0.16 12.40
C VAL A 28 -7.92 -0.46 11.38
N GLY A 29 -7.54 -1.72 11.28
CA GLY A 29 -6.48 -2.24 10.42
C GLY A 29 -5.26 -2.74 11.20
N GLY A 30 -4.92 -4.01 11.02
CA GLY A 30 -3.78 -4.73 11.64
C GLY A 30 -2.51 -4.74 10.78
N GLY A 31 -2.36 -3.76 9.87
CA GLY A 31 -1.13 -3.54 9.13
C GLY A 31 -0.08 -2.78 9.94
N MET A 32 1.07 -2.48 9.32
CA MET A 32 2.19 -1.79 9.99
C MET A 32 1.76 -0.49 10.67
N ALA A 33 0.96 0.36 10.02
CA ALA A 33 0.53 1.63 10.61
C ALA A 33 -0.37 1.44 11.86
N GLY A 34 -1.31 0.50 11.79
CA GLY A 34 -2.23 0.24 12.91
C GLY A 34 -1.52 -0.39 14.10
N ILE A 35 -0.71 -1.41 13.88
CA ILE A 35 0.06 -2.07 14.96
C ILE A 35 1.04 -1.10 15.60
N LEU A 36 1.77 -0.29 14.83
CA LEU A 36 2.68 0.72 15.39
C LEU A 36 1.94 1.79 16.19
N THR A 37 0.77 2.25 15.70
CA THR A 37 -0.05 3.22 16.44
C THR A 37 -0.51 2.64 17.78
N ALA A 38 -1.03 1.42 17.75
CA ALA A 38 -1.45 0.73 18.97
C ALA A 38 -0.29 0.47 19.94
N TYR A 39 0.86 0.07 19.39
CA TYR A 39 2.09 -0.15 20.16
C TYR A 39 2.53 1.13 20.88
N LEU A 40 2.69 2.25 20.16
CA LEU A 40 3.15 3.50 20.73
C LEU A 40 2.16 4.07 21.77
N LEU A 41 0.86 3.97 21.52
CA LEU A 41 -0.17 4.38 22.49
C LEU A 41 -0.15 3.52 23.76
N LYS A 42 -0.01 2.20 23.61
CA LYS A 42 0.08 1.30 24.76
C LYS A 42 1.31 1.57 25.62
N GLU A 43 2.46 1.87 25.02
CA GLU A 43 3.68 2.26 25.76
C GLU A 43 3.48 3.55 26.59
N GLN A 44 2.48 4.37 26.23
CA GLN A 44 2.04 5.55 27.01
C GLN A 44 0.90 5.25 27.97
N GLY A 45 0.55 3.97 28.19
CA GLY A 45 -0.49 3.55 29.13
C GLY A 45 -1.92 3.73 28.61
N VAL A 46 -2.13 3.99 27.32
CA VAL A 46 -3.47 4.12 26.73
C VAL A 46 -4.07 2.74 26.49
N HIS A 47 -5.33 2.56 26.84
CA HIS A 47 -6.08 1.32 26.59
C HIS A 47 -6.52 1.27 25.11
N VAL A 48 -5.87 0.42 24.31
CA VAL A 48 -6.04 0.33 22.85
C VAL A 48 -6.52 -1.04 22.43
N ALA A 49 -7.42 -1.10 21.43
CA ALA A 49 -7.77 -2.33 20.71
C ALA A 49 -7.56 -2.14 19.20
N VAL A 50 -7.07 -3.18 18.53
CA VAL A 50 -6.92 -3.24 17.08
C VAL A 50 -7.96 -4.18 16.51
N LEU A 51 -8.70 -3.73 15.47
CA LEU A 51 -9.68 -4.52 14.73
C LEU A 51 -9.12 -4.78 13.33
N GLU A 52 -8.88 -6.03 12.99
CA GLU A 52 -8.40 -6.46 11.68
C GLU A 52 -9.47 -7.30 10.98
N ALA A 53 -9.66 -7.03 9.70
CA ALA A 53 -10.70 -7.70 8.90
C ALA A 53 -10.39 -9.16 8.59
N ASP A 54 -9.09 -9.49 8.47
CA ASP A 54 -8.59 -10.84 8.18
C ASP A 54 -7.50 -11.21 9.17
N ARG A 55 -6.24 -11.18 8.79
CA ARG A 55 -5.06 -11.48 9.62
C ARG A 55 -4.12 -10.27 9.66
N ILE A 56 -3.48 -10.02 10.80
CA ILE A 56 -2.47 -8.95 10.88
C ILE A 56 -1.35 -9.19 9.87
N GLY A 57 -0.90 -8.11 9.24
CA GLY A 57 0.16 -8.17 8.23
C GLY A 57 -0.23 -8.85 6.92
N GLY A 58 -1.42 -9.44 6.79
CA GLY A 58 -1.88 -10.16 5.60
C GLY A 58 -2.10 -9.27 4.36
N GLY A 59 -2.30 -7.97 4.57
CA GLY A 59 -2.44 -6.97 3.50
C GLY A 59 -1.11 -6.53 2.90
N GLN A 60 -0.96 -5.22 2.63
CA GLN A 60 0.22 -4.68 1.95
C GLN A 60 1.51 -4.77 2.77
N THR A 61 1.42 -4.86 4.10
CA THR A 61 2.58 -5.09 4.98
C THR A 61 3.30 -6.39 4.63
N GLY A 62 2.57 -7.46 4.38
CA GLY A 62 3.15 -8.75 3.96
C GLY A 62 3.56 -8.82 2.49
N LYS A 63 3.27 -7.80 1.69
CA LYS A 63 3.56 -7.75 0.25
C LYS A 63 4.59 -6.67 -0.13
N THR A 64 5.13 -5.95 0.86
CA THR A 64 6.11 -4.88 0.68
C THR A 64 7.48 -5.40 0.27
N THR A 65 8.32 -4.54 -0.30
CA THR A 65 9.78 -4.80 -0.40
C THR A 65 10.52 -4.42 0.88
N ALA A 66 9.85 -3.88 1.88
CA ALA A 66 10.31 -3.56 3.22
C ALA A 66 11.59 -2.68 3.28
N LYS A 67 11.60 -1.63 2.48
CA LYS A 67 12.58 -0.55 2.55
C LYS A 67 12.07 0.50 3.56
N ILE A 68 12.86 0.81 4.58
CA ILE A 68 12.59 1.92 5.51
C ILE A 68 13.46 3.08 5.06
N THR A 69 12.86 4.07 4.42
CA THR A 69 13.63 5.13 3.77
C THR A 69 12.90 6.47 3.82
N SER A 70 13.66 7.55 3.89
CA SER A 70 13.18 8.91 3.61
C SER A 70 13.36 9.31 2.15
N GLN A 71 14.01 8.46 1.34
CA GLN A 71 14.10 8.60 -0.10
C GLN A 71 12.78 8.13 -0.73
N HIS A 72 11.94 9.06 -1.22
CA HIS A 72 10.59 8.81 -1.72
C HIS A 72 10.42 9.23 -3.18
N GLY A 73 11.31 8.74 -4.04
CA GLY A 73 11.40 9.21 -5.43
C GLY A 73 11.94 10.64 -5.51
N VAL A 74 11.59 11.37 -6.55
CA VAL A 74 11.95 12.79 -6.70
C VAL A 74 10.90 13.62 -5.96
N ILE A 75 11.00 13.70 -4.63
CA ILE A 75 10.01 14.34 -3.77
C ILE A 75 10.46 15.71 -3.22
N TYR A 76 11.73 15.89 -2.89
CA TYR A 76 12.22 17.09 -2.18
C TYR A 76 12.17 18.35 -3.05
N GLN A 77 12.54 18.25 -4.33
CA GLN A 77 12.34 19.33 -5.29
C GLN A 77 10.87 19.76 -5.37
N LYS A 78 9.96 18.78 -5.42
CA LYS A 78 8.50 19.04 -5.49
C LYS A 78 7.98 19.69 -4.22
N LEU A 79 8.43 19.22 -3.05
CA LEU A 79 8.03 19.81 -1.77
C LEU A 79 8.49 21.26 -1.67
N LEU A 80 9.76 21.53 -1.94
CA LEU A 80 10.32 22.87 -1.88
C LEU A 80 9.63 23.82 -2.86
N SER A 81 9.39 23.39 -4.11
CA SER A 81 8.80 24.24 -5.16
C SER A 81 7.30 24.46 -4.98
N LYS A 82 6.55 23.49 -4.46
CA LYS A 82 5.08 23.57 -4.39
C LYS A 82 4.55 23.93 -3.00
N HIS A 83 5.26 23.57 -1.94
CA HIS A 83 4.79 23.68 -0.56
C HIS A 83 5.69 24.54 0.33
N GLY A 84 6.89 24.89 -0.16
CA GLY A 84 7.86 25.70 0.57
C GLY A 84 8.72 24.89 1.55
N ARG A 85 9.66 25.61 2.19
CA ARG A 85 10.71 25.02 3.00
C ARG A 85 10.18 24.34 4.26
N ASP A 86 9.30 25.00 5.01
CA ASP A 86 8.77 24.47 6.29
C ASP A 86 8.05 23.12 6.09
N ALA A 87 7.28 23.01 5.01
CA ALA A 87 6.61 21.77 4.65
C ALA A 87 7.59 20.64 4.26
N ALA A 88 8.62 20.97 3.51
CA ALA A 88 9.69 20.04 3.13
C ALA A 88 10.50 19.58 4.34
N GLU A 89 10.84 20.48 5.27
CA GLU A 89 11.52 20.17 6.53
C GLU A 89 10.67 19.27 7.42
N LYS A 90 9.36 19.54 7.57
CA LYS A 90 8.46 18.65 8.33
C LYS A 90 8.40 17.25 7.71
N TYR A 91 8.29 17.17 6.39
CA TYR A 91 8.25 15.88 5.70
C TYR A 91 9.54 15.08 5.88
N SER A 92 10.70 15.71 5.67
CA SER A 92 12.01 15.07 5.83
C SER A 92 12.23 14.60 7.27
N LEU A 93 11.97 15.48 8.24
CA LEU A 93 12.17 15.21 9.66
C LEU A 93 11.36 14.00 10.14
N GLU A 94 10.06 13.94 9.82
CA GLU A 94 9.21 12.84 10.29
C GLU A 94 9.59 11.49 9.66
N ASN A 95 10.03 11.48 8.39
CA ASN A 95 10.50 10.26 7.76
C ASN A 95 11.90 9.82 8.24
N GLN A 96 12.79 10.76 8.59
CA GLN A 96 14.07 10.43 9.23
C GLN A 96 13.85 9.89 10.65
N LYS A 97 13.04 10.55 11.46
CA LYS A 97 12.64 10.06 12.79
C LYS A 97 12.02 8.66 12.74
N ALA A 98 11.27 8.37 11.68
CA ALA A 98 10.65 7.05 11.51
C ALA A 98 11.70 5.94 11.43
N ILE A 99 12.82 6.15 10.73
CA ILE A 99 13.90 5.18 10.62
C ILE A 99 14.54 4.94 12.00
N ASP A 100 14.83 6.00 12.74
CA ASP A 100 15.44 5.92 14.07
C ASP A 100 14.50 5.24 15.09
N ARG A 101 13.20 5.52 15.01
CA ARG A 101 12.20 4.86 15.87
C ARG A 101 12.12 3.35 15.61
N TYR A 102 12.19 2.89 14.36
CA TYR A 102 12.25 1.46 14.05
C TYR A 102 13.49 0.83 14.70
N GLU A 103 14.66 1.41 14.50
CA GLU A 103 15.89 0.90 15.09
C GLU A 103 15.81 0.82 16.62
N LYS A 104 15.29 1.88 17.26
CA LYS A 104 15.11 1.93 18.71
C LYS A 104 14.19 0.80 19.19
N ILE A 105 13.04 0.56 18.56
CA ILE A 105 12.12 -0.52 18.94
C ILE A 105 12.80 -1.88 18.76
N VAL A 106 13.54 -2.09 17.66
CA VAL A 106 14.26 -3.32 17.40
C VAL A 106 15.31 -3.60 18.49
N GLN A 107 16.07 -2.57 18.88
CA GLN A 107 17.09 -2.67 19.93
C GLN A 107 16.47 -2.87 21.32
N ASP A 108 15.51 -2.04 21.71
CA ASP A 108 14.89 -2.08 23.05
C ASP A 108 14.16 -3.41 23.30
N ARG A 109 13.53 -3.97 22.29
CA ARG A 109 12.80 -5.25 22.38
C ARG A 109 13.59 -6.45 21.86
N GLN A 110 14.81 -6.26 21.43
CA GLN A 110 15.70 -7.30 20.89
C GLN A 110 15.03 -8.15 19.79
N ILE A 111 14.37 -7.45 18.83
CA ILE A 111 13.61 -8.13 17.76
C ILE A 111 14.57 -8.66 16.69
N ALA A 112 14.57 -9.97 16.49
CA ALA A 112 15.38 -10.64 15.48
C ALA A 112 14.73 -10.56 14.09
N CYS A 113 14.55 -9.34 13.56
CA CYS A 113 13.93 -9.08 12.25
C CYS A 113 14.93 -8.71 11.14
N GLY A 114 16.22 -8.96 11.33
CA GLY A 114 17.23 -8.61 10.33
C GLY A 114 17.28 -7.12 9.97
N PHE A 115 17.04 -6.24 10.95
CA PHE A 115 17.18 -4.80 10.74
C PHE A 115 18.63 -4.43 10.46
N VAL A 116 18.88 -3.76 9.33
CA VAL A 116 20.20 -3.32 8.91
C VAL A 116 20.12 -1.91 8.35
N ARG A 117 21.00 -1.00 8.87
CA ARG A 117 21.25 0.31 8.26
C ARG A 117 22.01 0.10 6.95
N CYS A 118 21.54 0.70 5.88
CA CYS A 118 22.17 0.63 4.57
C CYS A 118 21.79 1.85 3.72
N PRO A 119 22.58 2.19 2.69
CA PRO A 119 22.23 3.28 1.80
C PRO A 119 21.03 2.94 0.90
N ALA A 120 20.23 3.96 0.54
CA ALA A 120 19.20 3.86 -0.49
C ALA A 120 19.57 4.77 -1.67
N TYR A 121 19.38 4.22 -2.87
CA TYR A 121 19.71 4.91 -4.12
C TYR A 121 18.46 5.15 -4.95
N LEU A 122 18.33 6.37 -5.42
CA LEU A 122 17.42 6.72 -6.50
C LEU A 122 18.28 6.88 -7.76
N TYR A 123 18.06 6.09 -8.82
CA TYR A 123 18.90 6.13 -10.01
C TYR A 123 18.13 6.44 -11.29
N THR A 124 18.85 6.93 -12.30
CA THR A 124 18.34 7.18 -13.65
C THR A 124 19.32 6.68 -14.71
N LEU A 125 18.80 6.27 -15.85
CA LEU A 125 19.55 5.93 -17.04
C LEU A 125 19.65 7.10 -18.04
N GLU A 126 18.80 8.15 -17.87
CA GLU A 126 18.58 9.17 -18.90
C GLU A 126 18.75 10.61 -18.39
N ALA A 127 18.33 10.92 -17.15
CA ALA A 127 18.18 12.29 -16.65
C ALA A 127 19.01 12.60 -15.38
N PRO A 128 20.36 12.61 -15.44
CA PRO A 128 21.20 12.78 -14.25
C PRO A 128 21.04 14.16 -13.58
N GLU A 129 20.71 15.21 -14.33
CA GLU A 129 20.54 16.56 -13.77
C GLU A 129 19.33 16.63 -12.82
N LEU A 130 18.25 15.88 -13.09
CA LEU A 130 17.12 15.73 -12.21
C LEU A 130 17.53 15.20 -10.83
N LEU A 131 18.47 14.25 -10.81
CA LEU A 131 18.92 13.63 -9.57
C LEU A 131 20.01 14.45 -8.86
N LYS A 132 20.78 15.25 -9.57
CA LYS A 132 21.67 16.23 -8.91
C LYS A 132 20.87 17.26 -8.12
N GLU A 133 19.82 17.81 -8.74
CA GLU A 133 18.95 18.77 -8.09
C GLU A 133 18.23 18.15 -6.87
N GLU A 134 17.77 16.90 -6.97
CA GLU A 134 17.14 16.18 -5.85
C GLU A 134 18.14 15.96 -4.70
N ALA A 135 19.41 15.62 -5.01
CA ALA A 135 20.47 15.49 -4.00
C ALA A 135 20.73 16.80 -3.26
N GLU A 136 20.83 17.92 -3.98
CA GLU A 136 21.01 19.25 -3.42
C GLU A 136 19.82 19.67 -2.54
N CYS A 137 18.60 19.41 -3.01
CA CYS A 137 17.37 19.68 -2.27
C CYS A 137 17.31 18.86 -0.97
N ALA A 138 17.61 17.57 -1.01
CA ALA A 138 17.61 16.70 0.16
C ALA A 138 18.71 17.11 1.16
N ALA A 139 19.92 17.38 0.69
CA ALA A 139 21.02 17.86 1.52
C ALA A 139 20.69 19.21 2.20
N GLY A 140 20.03 20.12 1.48
CA GLY A 140 19.53 21.39 2.00
C GLY A 140 18.47 21.27 3.10
N LEU A 141 17.88 20.07 3.28
CA LEU A 141 16.93 19.70 4.34
C LEU A 141 17.57 18.83 5.43
N SER A 142 18.88 18.85 5.55
CA SER A 142 19.67 18.10 6.53
C SER A 142 19.57 16.57 6.38
N ILE A 143 19.23 16.07 5.19
CA ILE A 143 19.33 14.66 4.86
C ILE A 143 20.75 14.40 4.34
N GLU A 144 21.40 13.36 4.83
CA GLU A 144 22.68 12.92 4.32
C GLU A 144 22.50 12.27 2.94
N ALA A 145 22.53 13.10 1.91
CA ALA A 145 22.29 12.70 0.52
C ALA A 145 23.35 13.31 -0.41
N SER A 146 23.81 12.54 -1.39
CA SER A 146 24.82 12.98 -2.36
C SER A 146 24.57 12.39 -3.74
N PHE A 147 24.99 13.12 -4.80
CA PHE A 147 24.95 12.61 -6.15
C PHE A 147 26.16 11.70 -6.41
N THR A 148 25.92 10.58 -7.10
CA THR A 148 26.97 9.62 -7.50
C THR A 148 26.65 9.01 -8.86
N LYS A 149 27.64 8.38 -9.49
CA LYS A 149 27.46 7.49 -10.63
C LYS A 149 27.84 6.04 -10.30
N GLU A 150 28.32 5.81 -9.08
CA GLU A 150 28.73 4.50 -8.62
C GLU A 150 27.59 3.79 -7.95
N THR A 151 27.27 2.57 -8.43
CA THR A 151 26.23 1.70 -7.91
C THR A 151 26.70 0.24 -8.01
N GLU A 152 26.07 -0.65 -7.24
CA GLU A 152 26.29 -2.11 -7.34
C GLU A 152 25.42 -2.76 -8.42
N LEU A 153 24.62 -1.96 -9.15
CA LEU A 153 23.70 -2.49 -10.18
C LEU A 153 24.46 -3.15 -11.34
N PRO A 154 23.92 -4.20 -11.96
CA PRO A 154 24.56 -4.94 -13.05
C PRO A 154 24.60 -4.17 -14.38
N PHE A 155 24.28 -2.89 -14.36
CA PHE A 155 24.30 -1.98 -15.51
C PHE A 155 24.76 -0.59 -15.07
N GLN A 156 25.27 0.19 -16.04
CA GLN A 156 25.69 1.57 -15.78
C GLN A 156 24.48 2.50 -15.66
N VAL A 157 24.52 3.40 -14.69
CA VAL A 157 23.53 4.47 -14.51
C VAL A 157 24.08 5.80 -15.03
N ALA A 158 23.21 6.68 -15.52
CA ALA A 158 23.61 8.05 -15.88
C ALA A 158 23.89 8.89 -14.61
N GLY A 159 23.21 8.57 -13.53
CA GLY A 159 23.40 9.16 -12.20
C GLY A 159 22.48 8.54 -11.15
N ALA A 160 22.85 8.76 -9.89
CA ALA A 160 22.05 8.34 -8.75
C ALA A 160 22.17 9.36 -7.62
N VAL A 161 21.15 9.42 -6.75
CA VAL A 161 21.26 10.03 -5.42
C VAL A 161 21.42 8.92 -4.41
N ARG A 162 22.46 8.97 -3.61
CA ARG A 162 22.70 8.09 -2.48
C ARG A 162 22.24 8.79 -1.21
N PHE A 163 21.30 8.16 -0.51
CA PHE A 163 20.82 8.54 0.82
C PHE A 163 21.46 7.62 1.85
N GLU A 164 22.20 8.18 2.80
CA GLU A 164 22.83 7.42 3.86
C GLU A 164 21.84 7.08 4.98
N ASN A 165 22.21 6.14 5.83
CA ASN A 165 21.50 5.83 7.08
C ASN A 165 20.01 5.42 6.90
N GLN A 166 19.65 4.89 5.74
CA GLN A 166 18.38 4.25 5.52
C GLN A 166 18.37 2.84 6.13
N ALA A 167 17.30 2.07 5.99
CA ALA A 167 17.29 0.73 6.57
C ALA A 167 16.43 -0.28 5.76
N ARG A 168 16.71 -1.56 6.03
CA ARG A 168 15.90 -2.70 5.56
C ARG A 168 15.68 -3.67 6.71
N PHE A 169 14.62 -4.47 6.64
CA PHE A 169 14.30 -5.46 7.66
C PHE A 169 13.33 -6.52 7.14
N HIS A 170 12.97 -7.49 7.97
CA HIS A 170 11.89 -8.43 7.74
C HIS A 170 10.59 -7.89 8.37
N PRO A 171 9.59 -7.44 7.58
CA PRO A 171 8.47 -6.66 8.10
C PRO A 171 7.52 -7.48 8.98
N LEU A 172 7.30 -8.77 8.69
CA LEU A 172 6.37 -9.59 9.46
C LEU A 172 6.95 -10.07 10.79
N LEU A 173 8.26 -10.37 10.85
CA LEU A 173 8.93 -10.68 12.13
C LEU A 173 8.88 -9.46 13.08
N PHE A 174 9.09 -8.27 12.53
CA PHE A 174 8.95 -7.04 13.31
C PHE A 174 7.49 -6.82 13.77
N LEU A 175 6.53 -6.97 12.85
CA LEU A 175 5.11 -6.75 13.13
C LEU A 175 4.60 -7.72 14.21
N GLU A 176 4.94 -9.01 14.10
CA GLU A 176 4.59 -10.05 15.09
C GLU A 176 5.10 -9.66 16.48
N ALA A 177 6.36 -9.29 16.58
CA ALA A 177 6.95 -8.89 17.86
C ALA A 177 6.31 -7.63 18.45
N ALA A 178 5.95 -6.64 17.60
CA ALA A 178 5.27 -5.43 18.03
C ALA A 178 3.82 -5.67 18.44
N ALA A 179 3.15 -6.65 17.84
CA ALA A 179 1.74 -6.98 18.11
C ALA A 179 1.54 -7.89 19.34
N ARG A 180 2.56 -8.62 19.78
CA ARG A 180 2.49 -9.72 20.75
C ARG A 180 1.69 -9.40 22.02
N ASP A 181 1.86 -8.22 22.55
CA ASP A 181 1.22 -7.80 23.79
C ASP A 181 -0.01 -6.90 23.59
N LEU A 182 -0.47 -6.68 22.35
CA LEU A 182 -1.60 -5.82 22.04
C LEU A 182 -2.94 -6.59 22.16
N ALA A 183 -4.01 -5.87 22.45
CA ALA A 183 -5.36 -6.38 22.29
C ALA A 183 -5.75 -6.28 20.80
N VAL A 184 -5.50 -7.36 20.06
CA VAL A 184 -5.81 -7.47 18.63
C VAL A 184 -6.99 -8.42 18.45
N TYR A 185 -7.90 -8.08 17.56
CA TYR A 185 -9.04 -8.90 17.14
C TYR A 185 -8.97 -9.09 15.63
N GLU A 186 -8.61 -10.30 15.19
CA GLU A 186 -8.63 -10.73 13.79
C GLU A 186 -10.03 -11.18 13.37
N HIS A 187 -10.26 -11.32 12.06
CA HIS A 187 -11.58 -11.69 11.51
C HIS A 187 -12.72 -10.83 12.04
N SER A 188 -12.41 -9.58 12.35
CA SER A 188 -13.29 -8.61 13.01
C SER A 188 -13.46 -7.35 12.16
N ARG A 189 -13.91 -7.55 10.92
CA ARG A 189 -14.14 -6.48 9.95
C ARG A 189 -15.09 -5.44 10.50
N VAL A 190 -14.66 -4.18 10.53
CA VAL A 190 -15.53 -3.05 10.86
C VAL A 190 -16.45 -2.78 9.67
N LEU A 191 -17.75 -2.94 9.91
CA LEU A 191 -18.81 -2.74 8.92
C LEU A 191 -19.37 -1.33 8.96
N GLN A 192 -19.43 -0.73 10.15
CA GLN A 192 -19.98 0.61 10.39
C GLN A 192 -19.16 1.35 11.44
N ALA A 193 -19.06 2.66 11.25
CA ALA A 193 -18.45 3.57 12.21
C ALA A 193 -19.36 4.80 12.38
N GLU A 194 -19.77 5.09 13.60
CA GLU A 194 -20.65 6.21 13.92
C GLU A 194 -20.29 6.78 15.30
N GLY A 195 -19.97 8.06 15.37
CA GLY A 195 -19.59 8.74 16.61
C GLY A 195 -18.40 8.05 17.30
N ASP A 196 -18.65 7.47 18.47
CA ASP A 196 -17.67 6.74 19.28
C ASP A 196 -17.72 5.22 19.08
N ARG A 197 -18.54 4.71 18.15
CA ARG A 197 -18.84 3.28 18.01
C ARG A 197 -18.40 2.73 16.67
N LEU A 198 -17.73 1.56 16.73
CA LEU A 198 -17.42 0.69 15.60
C LEU A 198 -18.25 -0.60 15.73
N VAL A 199 -18.84 -1.06 14.64
CA VAL A 199 -19.66 -2.29 14.61
C VAL A 199 -18.98 -3.31 13.70
N THR A 200 -18.81 -4.53 14.23
CA THR A 200 -18.40 -5.72 13.48
C THR A 200 -19.58 -6.69 13.36
N GLU A 201 -19.37 -7.86 12.77
CA GLU A 201 -20.42 -8.87 12.66
C GLU A 201 -20.85 -9.43 14.04
N ASN A 202 -19.88 -9.63 14.97
CA ASN A 202 -20.10 -10.38 16.20
C ASN A 202 -19.96 -9.54 17.49
N GLY A 203 -19.73 -8.23 17.37
CA GLY A 203 -19.56 -7.34 18.51
C GLY A 203 -19.36 -5.89 18.10
N SER A 204 -19.21 -5.02 19.10
CA SER A 204 -18.91 -3.61 18.84
C SER A 204 -17.84 -3.06 19.78
N VAL A 205 -17.18 -1.98 19.35
CA VAL A 205 -16.19 -1.27 20.15
C VAL A 205 -16.63 0.17 20.35
N ARG A 206 -16.69 0.62 21.61
CA ARG A 206 -16.78 2.05 21.95
C ARG A 206 -15.39 2.59 22.25
N ALA A 207 -15.03 3.72 21.64
CA ALA A 207 -13.72 4.33 21.83
C ALA A 207 -13.81 5.86 21.85
N LYS A 208 -13.05 6.50 22.73
CA LYS A 208 -12.94 7.97 22.75
C LYS A 208 -12.29 8.53 21.47
N LYS A 209 -11.37 7.77 20.88
CA LYS A 209 -10.69 8.09 19.62
C LYS A 209 -10.66 6.87 18.71
N ILE A 210 -10.78 7.09 17.40
CA ILE A 210 -10.77 6.04 16.39
C ILE A 210 -9.68 6.36 15.36
N VAL A 211 -8.82 5.38 15.05
CA VAL A 211 -7.75 5.52 14.05
C VAL A 211 -8.01 4.58 12.89
N PHE A 212 -8.24 5.11 11.69
CA PHE A 212 -8.39 4.33 10.46
C PHE A 212 -7.02 4.16 9.79
N ALA A 213 -6.43 2.99 9.94
CA ALA A 213 -5.14 2.57 9.39
C ALA A 213 -5.30 1.37 8.42
N CYS A 214 -6.42 1.28 7.73
CA CYS A 214 -6.86 0.16 6.91
C CYS A 214 -6.45 0.26 5.43
N HIS A 215 -5.30 0.82 5.12
CA HIS A 215 -4.75 1.03 3.79
C HIS A 215 -5.56 2.04 2.96
N TYR A 216 -6.76 1.69 2.51
CA TYR A 216 -7.71 2.59 1.86
C TYR A 216 -8.94 2.76 2.76
N PRO A 217 -9.31 3.99 3.16
CA PRO A 217 -10.51 4.22 3.97
C PRO A 217 -11.76 3.73 3.23
N PHE A 218 -12.51 2.84 3.87
CA PHE A 218 -13.74 2.27 3.30
C PHE A 218 -14.96 3.19 3.47
N LEU A 219 -14.85 4.20 4.33
CA LEU A 219 -15.89 5.20 4.53
C LEU A 219 -15.81 6.25 3.42
N ASN A 220 -16.86 6.37 2.64
CA ASN A 220 -16.93 7.38 1.57
C ASN A 220 -17.13 8.80 2.15
N MET A 221 -17.92 8.93 3.21
CA MET A 221 -18.20 10.17 3.92
C MET A 221 -18.02 9.97 5.43
N PRO A 222 -17.55 10.98 6.16
CA PRO A 222 -16.90 12.19 5.67
C PRO A 222 -15.48 11.90 5.13
N GLY A 223 -14.80 12.89 4.55
CA GLY A 223 -13.39 12.80 4.12
C GLY A 223 -13.18 12.65 2.61
N TYR A 224 -14.10 11.98 1.89
CA TYR A 224 -14.10 11.86 0.42
C TYR A 224 -12.75 11.38 -0.14
N TYR A 225 -12.10 10.42 0.52
CA TYR A 225 -10.79 9.89 0.12
C TYR A 225 -10.80 9.26 -1.27
N PHE A 226 -11.93 8.70 -1.70
CA PHE A 226 -12.12 8.15 -3.04
C PHE A 226 -11.96 9.18 -4.18
N MET A 227 -12.10 10.47 -3.89
CA MET A 227 -11.86 11.55 -4.85
C MET A 227 -10.41 12.06 -4.84
N ARG A 228 -9.56 11.57 -3.92
CA ARG A 228 -8.26 12.15 -3.60
C ARG A 228 -7.11 11.18 -3.78
N MET A 229 -7.42 9.91 -4.03
CA MET A 229 -6.45 8.83 -4.19
C MET A 229 -6.91 7.84 -5.26
N HIS A 230 -5.94 7.24 -5.91
CA HIS A 230 -6.12 6.04 -6.73
C HIS A 230 -5.21 4.93 -6.22
N GLN A 231 -5.31 3.73 -6.78
CA GLN A 231 -4.41 2.63 -6.41
C GLN A 231 -3.57 2.19 -7.60
N GLU A 232 -2.31 1.86 -7.33
CA GLU A 232 -1.34 1.31 -8.28
C GLU A 232 -0.88 -0.08 -7.84
N ARG A 233 -0.59 -0.91 -8.83
CA ARG A 233 -0.01 -2.24 -8.66
C ARG A 233 1.48 -2.20 -8.94
N SER A 234 2.26 -3.01 -8.24
CA SER A 234 3.66 -3.29 -8.52
C SER A 234 3.95 -4.78 -8.32
N TYR A 235 4.85 -5.32 -9.10
CA TYR A 235 5.19 -6.74 -9.08
C TYR A 235 6.61 -6.94 -8.55
N VAL A 236 6.84 -8.06 -7.86
CA VAL A 236 8.12 -8.41 -7.26
C VAL A 236 8.41 -9.87 -7.54
N VAL A 237 9.67 -10.17 -7.86
CA VAL A 237 10.22 -11.53 -7.87
C VAL A 237 11.37 -11.64 -6.87
N GLY A 238 11.45 -12.72 -6.14
CA GLY A 238 12.57 -13.09 -5.27
C GLY A 238 13.53 -14.01 -6.02
N LEU A 239 14.76 -13.55 -6.21
CA LEU A 239 15.80 -14.23 -6.98
C LEU A 239 16.80 -14.91 -6.06
N GLU A 240 17.10 -16.17 -6.33
CA GLU A 240 18.22 -16.92 -5.75
C GLU A 240 19.45 -16.84 -6.66
N GLN A 241 20.61 -17.20 -6.10
CA GLN A 241 21.89 -17.29 -6.83
C GLN A 241 22.32 -15.96 -7.45
N VAL A 242 22.13 -14.87 -6.72
CA VAL A 242 22.51 -13.52 -7.08
C VAL A 242 23.43 -12.92 -6.03
N PRO A 243 24.34 -11.99 -6.39
CA PRO A 243 25.14 -11.28 -5.41
C PRO A 243 24.26 -10.51 -4.43
N GLU A 244 24.67 -10.48 -3.16
CA GLU A 244 24.06 -9.58 -2.20
C GLU A 244 24.40 -8.12 -2.55
N LEU A 245 23.40 -7.23 -2.51
CA LEU A 245 23.57 -5.79 -2.60
C LEU A 245 23.55 -5.19 -1.20
N GLU A 246 24.51 -4.35 -0.89
CA GLU A 246 24.52 -3.56 0.34
C GLU A 246 23.39 -2.53 0.30
N GLY A 247 23.27 -1.80 -0.81
CA GLY A 247 22.30 -0.75 -1.02
C GLY A 247 20.90 -1.24 -1.45
N MET A 248 19.94 -0.34 -1.32
CA MET A 248 18.59 -0.48 -1.87
C MET A 248 18.43 0.47 -3.07
N TYR A 249 17.86 0.02 -4.17
CA TYR A 249 17.82 0.78 -5.41
C TYR A 249 16.40 0.96 -5.92
N LEU A 250 16.12 2.14 -6.52
CA LEU A 250 14.89 2.44 -7.24
C LEU A 250 15.18 3.32 -8.45
N GLY A 251 14.76 2.89 -9.63
CA GLY A 251 14.82 3.71 -10.86
C GLY A 251 13.69 4.72 -10.93
N VAL A 252 13.95 5.87 -11.56
CA VAL A 252 12.96 6.92 -11.80
C VAL A 252 12.44 6.97 -13.23
N ASP A 253 13.10 6.33 -14.17
CA ASP A 253 12.74 6.35 -15.57
C ASP A 253 11.46 5.54 -15.81
N ARG A 254 10.47 6.13 -16.47
CA ARG A 254 9.09 5.65 -16.52
C ARG A 254 8.93 4.18 -16.87
N ASP A 255 9.68 3.72 -17.88
CA ASP A 255 9.56 2.36 -18.41
C ASP A 255 10.62 1.39 -17.84
N GLN A 256 11.55 1.91 -17.02
CA GLN A 256 12.68 1.19 -16.45
C GLN A 256 12.87 1.48 -14.94
N ALA A 257 11.77 1.76 -14.24
CA ALA A 257 11.77 1.99 -12.80
C ALA A 257 11.90 0.66 -12.02
N TRP A 258 13.06 0.02 -12.17
CA TRP A 258 13.35 -1.23 -11.47
C TRP A 258 13.77 -0.97 -10.02
N SER A 259 13.32 -1.83 -9.12
CA SER A 259 13.63 -1.80 -7.70
C SER A 259 14.45 -3.02 -7.32
N PHE A 260 15.53 -2.82 -6.55
CA PHE A 260 16.39 -3.90 -6.08
C PHE A 260 16.61 -3.76 -4.57
N ARG A 261 16.63 -4.89 -3.86
CA ARG A 261 16.94 -4.97 -2.44
C ARG A 261 17.23 -6.40 -2.02
N SER A 262 18.35 -6.64 -1.34
CA SER A 262 18.67 -7.95 -0.77
C SER A 262 17.83 -8.25 0.49
N ALA A 263 17.41 -9.49 0.65
CA ALA A 263 16.62 -10.00 1.76
C ALA A 263 17.08 -11.43 2.09
N GLY A 264 17.95 -11.59 3.10
CA GLY A 264 18.60 -12.87 3.34
C GLY A 264 19.38 -13.33 2.11
N GLU A 265 19.17 -14.55 1.67
CA GLU A 265 19.79 -15.11 0.46
C GLU A 265 19.12 -14.69 -0.87
N TYR A 266 18.05 -13.89 -0.79
CA TYR A 266 17.29 -13.47 -1.95
C TYR A 266 17.59 -12.02 -2.35
N LEU A 267 17.50 -11.75 -3.64
CA LEU A 267 17.37 -10.39 -4.17
C LEU A 267 15.91 -10.16 -4.58
N LEU A 268 15.27 -9.19 -3.96
CA LEU A 268 13.94 -8.73 -4.36
C LEU A 268 14.09 -7.78 -5.53
N PHE A 269 13.59 -8.21 -6.68
CA PHE A 269 13.58 -7.45 -7.91
C PHE A 269 12.15 -7.07 -8.27
N GLY A 270 11.85 -5.77 -8.36
CA GLY A 270 10.50 -5.26 -8.56
C GLY A 270 10.38 -4.32 -9.74
N GLY A 271 9.14 -4.18 -10.25
CA GLY A 271 8.82 -3.28 -11.36
C GLY A 271 7.44 -3.54 -11.95
N GLY A 272 7.24 -3.15 -13.22
CA GLY A 272 6.02 -3.40 -13.96
C GLY A 272 4.79 -2.66 -13.42
N GLY A 273 5.01 -1.52 -12.73
CA GLY A 273 3.95 -0.73 -12.10
C GLY A 273 2.89 -0.24 -13.10
N HIS A 274 1.62 -0.23 -12.67
CA HIS A 274 0.49 0.30 -13.42
C HIS A 274 -0.67 0.66 -12.48
N ARG A 275 -1.60 1.48 -12.94
CA ARG A 275 -2.85 1.74 -12.21
C ARG A 275 -3.69 0.45 -12.12
N THR A 276 -4.27 0.17 -10.97
CA THR A 276 -5.14 -1.00 -10.77
C THR A 276 -6.27 -1.00 -11.81
N GLY A 277 -6.56 -2.17 -12.40
CA GLY A 277 -7.53 -2.32 -13.49
C GLY A 277 -7.00 -2.00 -14.90
N GLU A 278 -5.72 -1.69 -15.07
CA GLU A 278 -5.14 -1.41 -16.40
C GLU A 278 -4.31 -2.57 -16.98
N ASN A 279 -4.05 -3.63 -16.21
CA ASN A 279 -3.28 -4.79 -16.67
C ASN A 279 -4.16 -5.85 -17.36
N ARG A 280 -4.71 -5.52 -18.53
CA ARG A 280 -5.63 -6.41 -19.26
C ARG A 280 -4.92 -7.51 -20.05
N THR A 281 -3.67 -7.28 -20.43
CA THR A 281 -2.89 -8.21 -21.26
C THR A 281 -2.00 -9.13 -20.46
N GLY A 282 -1.76 -8.84 -19.18
CA GLY A 282 -0.83 -9.58 -18.34
C GLY A 282 0.64 -9.44 -18.73
N GLY A 283 1.44 -10.43 -18.36
CA GLY A 283 2.85 -10.54 -18.72
C GLY A 283 3.80 -9.76 -17.82
N LYS A 284 3.35 -9.24 -16.68
CA LYS A 284 4.20 -8.47 -15.75
C LYS A 284 5.26 -9.34 -15.07
N TYR A 285 4.86 -10.52 -14.61
CA TYR A 285 5.83 -11.48 -14.05
C TYR A 285 6.81 -11.99 -15.11
N GLU A 286 6.34 -12.22 -16.35
CA GLU A 286 7.21 -12.63 -17.42
C GLU A 286 8.23 -11.55 -17.80
N LEU A 287 7.80 -10.29 -17.80
CA LEU A 287 8.70 -9.14 -17.96
C LEU A 287 9.79 -9.14 -16.89
N LEU A 288 9.43 -9.34 -15.61
CA LEU A 288 10.40 -9.39 -14.51
C LEU A 288 11.34 -10.59 -14.65
N ARG A 289 10.85 -11.79 -15.00
CA ARG A 289 11.70 -12.98 -15.23
C ARG A 289 12.71 -12.74 -16.35
N ARG A 290 12.26 -12.18 -17.46
CA ARG A 290 13.14 -11.86 -18.60
C ARG A 290 14.21 -10.84 -18.20
N LYS A 291 13.84 -9.78 -17.49
CA LYS A 291 14.79 -8.76 -17.01
C LYS A 291 15.72 -9.30 -15.93
N ALA A 292 15.25 -10.17 -15.06
CA ALA A 292 16.09 -10.85 -14.08
C ALA A 292 17.16 -11.72 -14.76
N ALA A 293 16.78 -12.48 -15.79
CA ALA A 293 17.73 -13.29 -16.55
C ALA A 293 18.75 -12.44 -17.34
N GLU A 294 18.34 -11.23 -17.80
CA GLU A 294 19.24 -10.28 -18.47
C GLU A 294 20.27 -9.68 -17.48
N PHE A 295 19.80 -9.24 -16.30
CA PHE A 295 20.64 -8.58 -15.30
C PHE A 295 21.49 -9.55 -14.48
N TYR A 296 20.96 -10.71 -14.19
CA TYR A 296 21.59 -11.75 -13.36
C TYR A 296 21.49 -13.11 -14.06
N PRO A 297 22.32 -13.38 -15.09
CA PRO A 297 22.33 -14.66 -15.79
C PRO A 297 22.57 -15.82 -14.82
N GLY A 298 21.70 -16.84 -14.87
CA GLY A 298 21.77 -18.00 -13.98
C GLY A 298 20.95 -17.87 -12.69
N SER A 299 20.38 -16.70 -12.38
CA SER A 299 19.47 -16.54 -11.27
C SER A 299 18.19 -17.39 -11.44
N ARG A 300 17.57 -17.76 -10.31
CA ARG A 300 16.30 -18.49 -10.29
C ARG A 300 15.25 -17.72 -9.53
N VAL A 301 14.03 -17.65 -10.08
CA VAL A 301 12.89 -17.06 -9.39
C VAL A 301 12.31 -18.07 -8.40
N ARG A 302 12.40 -17.77 -7.12
CA ARG A 302 11.83 -18.56 -6.02
C ARG A 302 10.46 -18.06 -5.60
N TYR A 303 10.30 -16.75 -5.51
CA TYR A 303 9.07 -16.08 -5.09
C TYR A 303 8.58 -15.10 -6.15
N GLN A 304 7.28 -14.92 -6.22
CA GLN A 304 6.66 -13.85 -6.99
C GLN A 304 5.35 -13.41 -6.32
N TRP A 305 5.16 -12.11 -6.23
CA TRP A 305 3.94 -11.51 -5.68
C TRP A 305 3.76 -10.09 -6.20
N SER A 306 2.63 -9.51 -5.87
CA SER A 306 2.34 -8.13 -6.20
C SER A 306 1.88 -7.37 -4.98
N ALA A 307 2.12 -6.07 -4.96
CA ALA A 307 1.64 -5.13 -3.97
C ALA A 307 0.69 -4.13 -4.60
N GLN A 308 -0.15 -3.52 -3.77
CA GLN A 308 -1.06 -2.45 -4.16
C GLN A 308 -0.85 -1.24 -3.26
N ASP A 309 -0.68 -0.07 -3.84
CA ASP A 309 -0.34 1.16 -3.14
C ASP A 309 -1.40 2.23 -3.34
N CYS A 310 -1.80 2.91 -2.24
CA CYS A 310 -2.69 4.07 -2.29
C CYS A 310 -1.89 5.33 -2.62
N MET A 311 -2.15 5.92 -3.77
CA MET A 311 -1.44 7.05 -4.34
C MET A 311 -2.24 8.34 -4.17
N PRO A 312 -1.87 9.24 -3.24
CA PRO A 312 -2.48 10.57 -3.15
C PRO A 312 -2.17 11.41 -4.38
N MET A 313 -3.10 12.27 -4.77
CA MET A 313 -2.91 13.15 -5.94
C MET A 313 -1.72 14.09 -5.82
N ASP A 314 -1.40 14.54 -4.62
CA ASP A 314 -0.24 15.40 -4.34
C ASP A 314 1.02 14.63 -3.93
N GLN A 315 0.94 13.30 -3.87
CA GLN A 315 2.01 12.38 -3.47
C GLN A 315 2.45 12.50 -1.99
N ILE A 316 1.62 13.11 -1.15
CA ILE A 316 1.88 13.26 0.28
C ILE A 316 0.87 12.41 1.05
N PRO A 317 1.29 11.57 2.01
CA PRO A 317 0.37 10.80 2.84
C PRO A 317 -0.71 11.66 3.53
N TYR A 318 -1.86 11.05 3.79
CA TYR A 318 -2.91 11.63 4.62
C TYR A 318 -2.79 11.07 6.03
N ILE A 319 -2.30 11.90 6.96
CA ILE A 319 -2.08 11.54 8.36
C ILE A 319 -2.67 12.66 9.23
N GLY A 320 -3.57 12.30 10.17
CA GLY A 320 -4.18 13.26 11.08
C GLY A 320 -5.69 13.11 11.21
N ARG A 321 -6.40 14.16 11.61
CA ARG A 321 -7.86 14.15 11.76
C ARG A 321 -8.53 13.72 10.47
N PHE A 322 -9.42 12.72 10.58
CA PHE A 322 -10.09 12.11 9.42
C PHE A 322 -10.87 13.13 8.58
N SER A 323 -11.62 13.99 9.25
CA SER A 323 -12.31 15.15 8.67
C SER A 323 -12.54 16.23 9.73
N ALA A 324 -12.96 17.42 9.32
CA ALA A 324 -13.38 18.48 10.25
C ALA A 324 -14.63 18.12 11.05
N GLU A 325 -15.48 17.26 10.51
CA GLU A 325 -16.75 16.84 11.13
C GLU A 325 -16.55 15.71 12.15
N THR A 326 -15.40 15.05 12.13
CA THR A 326 -15.08 13.91 13.02
C THR A 326 -13.79 14.18 13.80
N PRO A 327 -13.83 15.07 14.81
CA PRO A 327 -12.64 15.52 15.53
C PRO A 327 -11.93 14.40 16.32
N ASP A 328 -12.64 13.31 16.61
CA ASP A 328 -12.10 12.16 17.36
C ASP A 328 -11.66 11.00 16.45
N TRP A 329 -11.79 11.17 15.13
CA TRP A 329 -11.33 10.19 14.16
C TRP A 329 -10.04 10.64 13.50
N TYR A 330 -9.13 9.69 13.29
CA TYR A 330 -7.85 9.89 12.64
C TYR A 330 -7.74 8.99 11.41
N ALA A 331 -6.96 9.42 10.43
CA ALA A 331 -6.62 8.64 9.25
C ALA A 331 -5.11 8.49 9.12
N ALA A 332 -4.67 7.31 8.69
CA ALA A 332 -3.30 7.00 8.29
C ALA A 332 -3.37 6.24 6.96
N THR A 333 -3.28 6.96 5.83
CA THR A 333 -3.50 6.39 4.48
C THR A 333 -2.73 7.15 3.41
N GLY A 334 -2.76 6.63 2.18
CA GLY A 334 -2.14 7.30 1.04
C GLY A 334 -0.62 7.31 1.11
N PHE A 335 -0.02 6.24 1.58
CA PHE A 335 1.44 6.17 1.79
C PHE A 335 2.24 6.07 0.48
N GLY A 336 1.56 6.01 -0.66
CA GLY A 336 2.22 5.73 -1.92
C GLY A 336 2.98 4.40 -1.83
N LYS A 337 4.20 4.38 -2.30
CA LYS A 337 5.07 3.19 -2.25
C LYS A 337 6.00 3.17 -1.01
N TRP A 338 5.72 4.03 -0.01
CA TRP A 338 6.61 4.33 1.13
C TRP A 338 5.98 3.94 2.47
N GLY A 339 5.22 2.84 2.46
CA GLY A 339 4.41 2.40 3.59
C GLY A 339 5.20 2.13 4.87
N MET A 340 6.49 1.76 4.80
CA MET A 340 7.25 1.46 6.00
C MET A 340 7.56 2.73 6.81
N SER A 341 8.26 3.70 6.25
CA SER A 341 8.57 4.96 6.96
C SER A 341 7.30 5.76 7.26
N SER A 342 6.36 5.85 6.31
CA SER A 342 5.11 6.58 6.52
C SER A 342 4.22 5.97 7.62
N SER A 343 4.24 4.65 7.82
CA SER A 343 3.53 3.99 8.91
C SER A 343 4.05 4.40 10.28
N MET A 344 5.37 4.43 10.45
CA MET A 344 5.99 4.85 11.71
C MET A 344 5.82 6.35 11.94
N ALA A 345 5.97 7.18 10.90
CA ALA A 345 5.70 8.61 10.99
C ALA A 345 4.24 8.88 11.38
N ALA A 346 3.29 8.18 10.77
CA ALA A 346 1.87 8.28 11.10
C ALA A 346 1.59 7.85 12.55
N ALA A 347 2.12 6.72 12.98
CA ALA A 347 1.96 6.23 14.34
C ALA A 347 2.49 7.24 15.37
N GLY A 348 3.66 7.82 15.11
CA GLY A 348 4.25 8.84 15.98
C GLY A 348 3.39 10.10 16.09
N MET A 349 3.03 10.69 14.94
CA MET A 349 2.22 11.92 14.91
C MET A 349 0.82 11.71 15.50
N ILE A 350 0.15 10.59 15.22
CA ILE A 350 -1.18 10.30 15.77
C ILE A 350 -1.10 10.10 17.28
N THR A 351 -0.09 9.40 17.78
CA THR A 351 0.13 9.21 19.22
C THR A 351 0.33 10.57 19.93
N GLU A 352 1.20 11.42 19.39
CA GLU A 352 1.47 12.77 19.89
C GLU A 352 0.19 13.63 19.97
N SER A 353 -0.62 13.63 18.90
CA SER A 353 -1.90 14.35 18.88
C SER A 353 -2.92 13.78 19.87
N ILE A 354 -3.02 12.45 20.01
CA ILE A 354 -3.97 11.82 20.95
C ILE A 354 -3.62 12.14 22.41
N LEU A 355 -2.33 12.21 22.72
CA LEU A 355 -1.86 12.57 24.07
C LEU A 355 -2.01 14.07 24.35
N GLY A 356 -2.27 14.89 23.33
CA GLY A 356 -2.48 16.33 23.47
C GLY A 356 -1.20 17.09 23.76
N GLU A 357 -0.05 16.58 23.34
CA GLU A 357 1.27 17.16 23.60
C GLU A 357 1.50 18.46 22.83
N GLU A 358 0.95 18.54 21.60
CA GLU A 358 1.05 19.72 20.73
C GLU A 358 -0.26 19.99 19.95
N ASP A 359 -0.34 21.20 19.38
CA ASP A 359 -1.41 21.58 18.47
C ASP A 359 -1.37 20.76 17.16
N ASP A 360 -2.52 20.25 16.71
CA ASP A 360 -2.63 19.40 15.52
C ASP A 360 -2.06 20.05 14.25
N GLY A 361 -2.13 21.36 14.12
CA GLY A 361 -1.54 22.07 12.98
C GLY A 361 -0.02 21.93 12.93
N LYS A 362 0.63 21.90 14.11
CA LYS A 362 2.07 21.65 14.22
C LYS A 362 2.40 20.17 14.05
N VAL A 363 1.61 19.27 14.68
CA VAL A 363 1.84 17.84 14.61
C VAL A 363 1.73 17.34 13.19
N PHE A 364 0.63 17.60 12.51
CA PHE A 364 0.36 17.03 11.18
C PHE A 364 0.91 17.88 10.04
N GLY A 365 0.81 19.20 10.12
CA GLY A 365 1.32 20.10 9.09
C GLY A 365 0.87 19.71 7.68
N ILE A 366 1.85 19.48 6.80
CA ILE A 366 1.61 19.09 5.40
C ILE A 366 0.92 17.71 5.26
N PHE A 367 0.98 16.85 6.26
CA PHE A 367 0.33 15.53 6.21
C PHE A 367 -1.17 15.58 6.49
N SER A 368 -1.69 16.70 7.04
CA SER A 368 -3.09 16.82 7.42
C SER A 368 -4.06 16.40 6.31
N PRO A 369 -5.02 15.51 6.56
CA PRO A 369 -6.07 15.19 5.59
C PRO A 369 -6.94 16.39 5.22
N GLN A 370 -6.94 17.44 6.02
CA GLN A 370 -7.71 18.67 5.78
C GLN A 370 -6.91 19.72 4.97
N ARG A 371 -5.67 19.39 4.54
CA ARG A 371 -4.89 20.29 3.69
C ARG A 371 -5.60 20.55 2.36
N PHE A 372 -5.62 21.81 1.96
CA PHE A 372 -6.13 22.25 0.68
C PHE A 372 -4.99 22.71 -0.20
N THR A 373 -4.64 21.94 -1.22
CA THR A 373 -3.49 22.19 -2.11
C THR A 373 -3.92 22.24 -3.58
N PRO A 374 -4.70 23.27 -4.01
CA PRO A 374 -5.27 23.29 -5.36
C PRO A 374 -4.18 23.31 -6.46
N ARG A 375 -3.05 23.99 -6.22
CA ARG A 375 -1.94 24.08 -7.20
C ARG A 375 -1.13 22.78 -7.31
N ALA A 376 -0.97 22.04 -6.22
CA ALA A 376 -0.22 20.79 -6.22
C ALA A 376 -1.04 19.63 -6.84
N SER A 377 -2.36 19.68 -6.69
CA SER A 377 -3.29 18.63 -7.14
C SER A 377 -3.81 18.85 -8.56
N ALA A 378 -3.78 20.08 -9.10
CA ALA A 378 -4.48 20.44 -10.34
C ALA A 378 -4.06 19.60 -11.56
N GLY A 379 -2.78 19.29 -11.71
CA GLY A 379 -2.28 18.48 -12.84
C GLY A 379 -2.71 17.02 -12.79
N ASN A 380 -2.77 16.44 -11.60
CA ASN A 380 -3.21 15.06 -11.39
C ASN A 380 -4.73 14.97 -11.33
N PHE A 381 -5.41 15.97 -10.76
CA PHE A 381 -6.87 16.05 -10.74
C PHE A 381 -7.47 16.02 -12.15
N CYS A 382 -6.90 16.75 -13.12
CA CYS A 382 -7.34 16.69 -14.52
C CYS A 382 -7.14 15.30 -15.12
N LYS A 383 -6.00 14.65 -14.86
CA LYS A 383 -5.72 13.29 -15.36
C LYS A 383 -6.66 12.27 -14.72
N ASP A 384 -6.80 12.29 -13.40
CA ASP A 384 -7.64 11.34 -12.66
C ASP A 384 -9.13 11.56 -12.91
N SER A 385 -9.57 12.82 -13.11
CA SER A 385 -10.95 13.12 -13.53
C SER A 385 -11.24 12.61 -14.94
N VAL A 386 -10.29 12.72 -15.87
CA VAL A 386 -10.41 12.13 -17.22
C VAL A 386 -10.46 10.60 -17.13
N HIS A 387 -9.65 9.97 -16.29
CA HIS A 387 -9.70 8.53 -16.05
C HIS A 387 -11.04 8.11 -15.41
N ALA A 388 -11.50 8.80 -14.38
CA ALA A 388 -12.78 8.52 -13.73
C ALA A 388 -13.97 8.67 -14.69
N VAL A 389 -14.00 9.74 -15.50
CA VAL A 389 -15.03 9.94 -16.54
C VAL A 389 -14.94 8.87 -17.63
N LYS A 390 -13.73 8.51 -18.07
CA LYS A 390 -13.49 7.44 -19.04
C LYS A 390 -13.95 6.09 -18.51
N ASP A 391 -13.67 5.78 -17.26
CA ASP A 391 -14.03 4.51 -16.62
C ASP A 391 -15.54 4.43 -16.34
N LEU A 392 -16.18 5.55 -16.00
CA LEU A 392 -17.63 5.64 -15.88
C LEU A 392 -18.33 5.54 -17.26
N SER A 393 -17.73 6.13 -18.32
CA SER A 393 -18.25 6.03 -19.69
C SER A 393 -18.12 4.61 -20.28
N ARG A 394 -17.12 3.84 -19.87
CA ARG A 394 -16.95 2.41 -20.26
C ARG A 394 -18.15 1.57 -19.85
N ARG A 395 -18.80 1.92 -18.74
CA ARG A 395 -20.04 1.25 -18.30
C ARG A 395 -21.13 1.24 -19.40
N ILE A 396 -21.13 2.26 -20.26
CA ILE A 396 -22.17 2.46 -21.27
C ILE A 396 -21.74 1.97 -22.66
N PHE A 397 -20.45 2.07 -22.99
CA PHE A 397 -19.98 1.97 -24.38
C PHE A 397 -19.04 0.79 -24.68
N THR A 398 -18.63 -0.04 -23.72
CA THR A 398 -17.78 -1.20 -24.05
C THR A 398 -18.68 -2.42 -24.26
N PRO A 399 -18.76 -2.98 -25.48
CA PRO A 399 -19.42 -4.27 -25.69
C PRO A 399 -18.72 -5.37 -24.91
N GLY A 400 -19.43 -6.38 -24.44
CA GLY A 400 -18.86 -7.63 -23.96
C GLY A 400 -17.92 -8.17 -25.04
N ARG A 401 -16.72 -8.65 -24.66
CA ARG A 401 -15.68 -8.97 -25.64
C ARG A 401 -15.89 -10.30 -26.38
N SER A 402 -16.72 -11.19 -25.84
CA SER A 402 -17.00 -12.50 -26.41
C SER A 402 -18.20 -13.13 -25.71
N ASP A 403 -18.82 -14.08 -26.34
CA ASP A 403 -19.78 -15.00 -25.70
C ASP A 403 -19.02 -15.88 -24.68
N LEU A 404 -19.70 -16.30 -23.65
CA LEU A 404 -19.12 -17.17 -22.59
C LEU A 404 -18.50 -18.45 -23.18
N GLU A 405 -19.05 -18.97 -24.26
CA GLU A 405 -18.58 -20.17 -24.95
C GLU A 405 -17.18 -19.97 -25.58
N GLU A 406 -16.83 -18.76 -26.00
CA GLU A 406 -15.56 -18.41 -26.63
C GLU A 406 -14.44 -18.16 -25.63
N LEU A 407 -14.72 -18.14 -24.30
CA LEU A 407 -13.71 -17.88 -23.28
C LEU A 407 -12.71 -19.06 -23.20
N PRO A 408 -11.42 -18.85 -23.51
CA PRO A 408 -10.42 -19.93 -23.48
C PRO A 408 -10.16 -20.43 -22.06
N VAL A 409 -9.74 -21.69 -21.94
CA VAL A 409 -9.24 -22.29 -20.69
C VAL A 409 -8.10 -21.46 -20.12
N GLY A 410 -8.08 -21.24 -18.82
CA GLY A 410 -7.10 -20.41 -18.09
C GLY A 410 -7.32 -18.90 -18.25
N HIS A 411 -8.37 -18.44 -18.92
CA HIS A 411 -8.63 -17.03 -19.19
C HIS A 411 -9.88 -16.52 -18.47
N GLY A 412 -9.87 -15.22 -18.22
CA GLY A 412 -10.99 -14.49 -17.65
C GLY A 412 -11.23 -13.15 -18.35
N GLY A 413 -12.40 -12.58 -18.14
CA GLY A 413 -12.78 -11.30 -18.72
C GLY A 413 -14.20 -10.88 -18.39
N ILE A 414 -14.61 -9.77 -18.98
CA ILE A 414 -16.02 -9.33 -18.96
C ILE A 414 -16.66 -9.82 -20.24
N VAL A 415 -17.66 -10.68 -20.11
CA VAL A 415 -18.40 -11.31 -21.21
C VAL A 415 -19.88 -10.94 -21.17
N GLU A 416 -20.60 -11.22 -22.22
CA GLU A 416 -22.07 -11.16 -22.25
C GLU A 416 -22.64 -12.56 -21.96
N TYR A 417 -23.52 -12.63 -20.98
CA TYR A 417 -24.20 -13.84 -20.59
C TYR A 417 -25.65 -13.50 -20.26
N ASP A 418 -26.61 -14.14 -20.92
CA ASP A 418 -28.07 -13.92 -20.81
C ASP A 418 -28.46 -12.41 -20.94
N GLY A 419 -27.78 -11.70 -21.86
CA GLY A 419 -28.03 -10.28 -22.14
C GLY A 419 -27.49 -9.32 -21.11
N GLU A 420 -26.73 -9.84 -20.11
CA GLU A 420 -26.06 -9.02 -19.09
C GLU A 420 -24.53 -9.16 -19.15
N LYS A 421 -23.82 -8.11 -18.71
CA LYS A 421 -22.38 -8.17 -18.55
C LYS A 421 -22.02 -8.82 -17.22
N VAL A 422 -21.27 -9.91 -17.29
CA VAL A 422 -20.74 -10.63 -16.15
C VAL A 422 -19.22 -10.73 -16.23
N GLY A 423 -18.57 -10.84 -15.07
CA GLY A 423 -17.18 -11.31 -14.99
C GLY A 423 -17.18 -12.84 -15.11
N ALA A 424 -16.34 -13.38 -15.99
CA ALA A 424 -16.20 -14.81 -16.16
C ALA A 424 -14.72 -15.23 -16.09
N TYR A 425 -14.44 -16.38 -15.49
CA TYR A 425 -13.14 -17.04 -15.51
C TYR A 425 -13.35 -18.52 -15.79
N ARG A 426 -12.64 -19.06 -16.79
CA ARG A 426 -12.58 -20.50 -17.06
C ARG A 426 -11.24 -21.01 -16.56
N ASP A 427 -11.27 -21.90 -15.57
CA ASP A 427 -10.04 -22.46 -15.00
C ASP A 427 -9.34 -23.48 -15.92
N GLU A 428 -8.25 -24.08 -15.44
CA GLU A 428 -7.45 -25.06 -16.20
C GLU A 428 -8.19 -26.40 -16.41
N GLU A 429 -9.16 -26.71 -15.55
CA GLU A 429 -10.06 -27.87 -15.63
C GLU A 429 -11.26 -27.62 -16.52
N GLY A 430 -11.50 -26.38 -16.95
CA GLY A 430 -12.59 -25.96 -17.82
C GLY A 430 -13.85 -25.54 -17.07
N GLU A 431 -13.84 -25.50 -15.72
CA GLU A 431 -14.92 -24.95 -14.91
C GLU A 431 -15.05 -23.44 -15.10
N ILE A 432 -16.29 -22.95 -15.12
CA ILE A 432 -16.60 -21.54 -15.33
C ILE A 432 -17.13 -20.93 -14.04
N TYR A 433 -16.45 -19.87 -13.62
CA TYR A 433 -16.84 -19.03 -12.48
C TYR A 433 -17.45 -17.73 -13.00
N LEU A 434 -18.65 -17.39 -12.54
CA LEU A 434 -19.35 -16.17 -12.91
C LEU A 434 -19.48 -15.25 -11.71
N VAL A 435 -19.21 -13.97 -11.93
CA VAL A 435 -19.30 -12.93 -10.90
C VAL A 435 -19.95 -11.66 -11.48
N SER A 436 -20.44 -10.79 -10.63
CA SER A 436 -20.92 -9.48 -11.08
C SER A 436 -19.77 -8.68 -11.73
N ALA A 437 -20.05 -8.09 -12.90
CA ALA A 437 -19.11 -7.18 -13.55
C ALA A 437 -19.04 -5.80 -12.88
N LYS A 438 -19.80 -5.55 -11.81
CA LYS A 438 -19.93 -4.24 -11.14
C LYS A 438 -19.31 -4.28 -9.76
N CYS A 439 -18.43 -3.29 -9.48
CA CYS A 439 -17.86 -3.08 -8.16
C CYS A 439 -18.93 -2.60 -7.16
N PRO A 440 -19.11 -3.24 -6.00
CA PRO A 440 -20.13 -2.83 -5.03
C PRO A 440 -19.81 -1.49 -4.32
N HIS A 441 -18.59 -0.97 -4.45
CA HIS A 441 -18.22 0.33 -3.85
C HIS A 441 -19.01 1.51 -4.47
N LEU A 442 -18.86 1.77 -5.76
CA LEU A 442 -19.55 2.86 -6.49
C LEU A 442 -20.04 2.43 -7.89
N GLY A 443 -20.19 1.14 -8.16
CA GLY A 443 -20.81 0.61 -9.38
C GLY A 443 -19.95 0.68 -10.65
N CYS A 444 -18.64 0.91 -10.54
CA CYS A 444 -17.73 0.90 -11.70
C CYS A 444 -17.63 -0.51 -12.31
N GLN A 445 -17.47 -0.60 -13.63
CA GLN A 445 -17.19 -1.87 -14.29
C GLN A 445 -15.81 -2.38 -13.90
N LEU A 446 -15.71 -3.66 -13.60
CA LEU A 446 -14.47 -4.36 -13.28
C LEU A 446 -13.69 -4.73 -14.55
N GLU A 447 -12.41 -5.00 -14.38
CA GLU A 447 -11.50 -5.47 -15.41
C GLU A 447 -10.74 -6.71 -14.90
N TRP A 448 -10.45 -7.65 -15.79
CA TRP A 448 -9.69 -8.85 -15.45
C TRP A 448 -8.19 -8.60 -15.48
N ASN A 449 -7.49 -9.04 -14.43
CA ASN A 449 -6.03 -9.06 -14.37
C ASN A 449 -5.53 -10.52 -14.53
N PRO A 450 -4.96 -10.89 -15.69
CA PRO A 450 -4.53 -12.28 -15.93
C PRO A 450 -3.32 -12.73 -15.13
N ASP A 451 -2.43 -11.81 -14.71
CA ASP A 451 -1.27 -12.16 -13.87
C ASP A 451 -1.69 -12.56 -12.44
N GLU A 452 -2.78 -11.97 -11.93
CA GLU A 452 -3.26 -12.18 -10.57
C GLU A 452 -4.52 -13.07 -10.52
N LYS A 453 -5.09 -13.43 -11.68
CA LYS A 453 -6.36 -14.18 -11.81
C LYS A 453 -7.47 -13.58 -10.94
N CYS A 454 -7.68 -12.27 -11.07
CA CYS A 454 -8.64 -11.52 -10.27
C CYS A 454 -9.33 -10.40 -11.07
N PHE A 455 -10.49 -9.97 -10.57
CA PHE A 455 -11.21 -8.81 -11.09
C PHE A 455 -10.79 -7.56 -10.31
N GLU A 456 -10.47 -6.49 -11.01
CA GLU A 456 -9.95 -5.23 -10.45
C GLU A 456 -10.85 -4.05 -10.82
N CYS A 457 -11.10 -3.16 -9.86
CA CYS A 457 -11.84 -1.92 -10.09
C CYS A 457 -10.87 -0.79 -10.52
N PRO A 458 -10.95 -0.27 -11.75
CA PRO A 458 -10.05 0.80 -12.22
C PRO A 458 -10.30 2.15 -11.53
N CYS A 459 -11.47 2.33 -10.89
CA CYS A 459 -11.81 3.58 -10.22
C CYS A 459 -11.04 3.76 -8.91
N HIS A 460 -11.16 2.82 -7.96
CA HIS A 460 -10.61 2.94 -6.61
C HIS A 460 -9.81 1.72 -6.17
N GLY A 461 -9.62 0.71 -7.04
CA GLY A 461 -8.71 -0.39 -6.82
C GLY A 461 -9.25 -1.53 -5.96
N SER A 462 -10.57 -1.65 -5.73
CA SER A 462 -11.12 -2.87 -5.14
C SER A 462 -10.78 -4.08 -6.00
N ARG A 463 -10.41 -5.20 -5.35
CA ARG A 463 -10.02 -6.44 -6.03
C ARG A 463 -10.84 -7.60 -5.50
N PHE A 464 -11.14 -8.50 -6.40
CA PHE A 464 -11.94 -9.69 -6.12
C PHE A 464 -11.29 -10.91 -6.78
N ASP A 465 -11.22 -12.01 -6.08
CA ASP A 465 -10.77 -13.26 -6.69
C ASP A 465 -11.75 -13.73 -7.79
N HIS A 466 -11.40 -14.81 -8.46
CA HIS A 466 -12.24 -15.36 -9.53
C HIS A 466 -13.58 -15.92 -9.04
N MET A 467 -13.72 -16.19 -7.73
CA MET A 467 -14.95 -16.65 -7.08
C MET A 467 -15.80 -15.47 -6.57
N GLY A 468 -15.27 -14.22 -6.65
CA GLY A 468 -15.96 -13.01 -6.24
C GLY A 468 -15.74 -12.59 -4.80
N HIS A 469 -14.82 -13.22 -4.03
CA HIS A 469 -14.49 -12.77 -2.71
C HIS A 469 -13.67 -11.47 -2.77
N CYS A 470 -13.97 -10.52 -1.89
CA CYS A 470 -13.23 -9.26 -1.81
C CYS A 470 -11.83 -9.49 -1.22
N VAL A 471 -10.79 -9.25 -2.03
CA VAL A 471 -9.37 -9.42 -1.65
C VAL A 471 -8.76 -8.10 -1.14
N ASP A 472 -9.06 -6.98 -1.80
CA ASP A 472 -8.62 -5.64 -1.40
C ASP A 472 -9.76 -4.63 -1.52
N GLY A 473 -9.91 -3.74 -0.52
CA GLY A 473 -10.89 -2.66 -0.51
C GLY A 473 -10.62 -1.54 -1.53
N PRO A 474 -11.51 -0.52 -1.56
CA PRO A 474 -12.49 -0.10 -0.53
C PRO A 474 -13.83 -0.84 -0.50
N ALA A 475 -14.14 -1.73 -1.43
CA ALA A 475 -15.37 -2.53 -1.35
C ALA A 475 -15.43 -3.35 -0.04
N GLN A 476 -16.63 -3.42 0.56
CA GLN A 476 -16.85 -4.13 1.82
C GLN A 476 -17.47 -5.51 1.63
N THR A 477 -18.05 -5.75 0.45
CA THR A 477 -18.72 -7.01 0.08
C THR A 477 -18.10 -7.61 -1.19
N GLY A 478 -18.27 -8.92 -1.36
CA GLY A 478 -17.90 -9.63 -2.57
C GLY A 478 -18.82 -9.33 -3.76
N ILE A 479 -18.53 -10.00 -4.88
CA ILE A 479 -19.25 -9.87 -6.16
C ILE A 479 -19.75 -11.23 -6.69
N ALA A 480 -19.75 -12.28 -5.87
CA ALA A 480 -20.30 -13.56 -6.25
C ALA A 480 -21.78 -13.38 -6.68
N LEU A 481 -22.15 -13.98 -7.80
CA LEU A 481 -23.56 -14.08 -8.18
C LEU A 481 -24.21 -15.15 -7.29
N ALA A 482 -25.41 -14.89 -6.77
CA ALA A 482 -26.19 -15.92 -6.12
C ALA A 482 -26.36 -17.06 -7.10
N GLN A 483 -25.95 -18.27 -6.75
CA GLN A 483 -26.36 -19.46 -7.49
C GLN A 483 -27.87 -19.50 -7.34
N GLU A 484 -28.60 -19.49 -8.45
CA GLU A 484 -30.01 -19.90 -8.42
C GLU A 484 -30.00 -21.35 -7.90
N GLU A 485 -30.48 -21.56 -6.69
CA GLU A 485 -30.80 -22.91 -6.24
C GLU A 485 -31.80 -23.47 -7.27
N ASP A 486 -31.37 -24.46 -8.05
CA ASP A 486 -32.22 -25.23 -8.90
C ASP A 486 -33.39 -25.78 -8.06
N SER A 487 -34.49 -25.06 -8.08
CA SER A 487 -35.76 -25.54 -7.54
C SER A 487 -36.27 -26.64 -8.47
N HIS A 488 -35.87 -27.87 -8.20
CA HIS A 488 -36.50 -29.07 -8.69
C HIS A 488 -37.61 -29.54 -7.77
#